data_d47661bbb68b9358ba6375a3cb5b2186
#
_entry.id   d47661bbb68b9358ba6375a3cb5b2186
#
_cell.length_a   1.000
_cell.length_b   1.000
_cell.length_c   1.000
_cell.angle_alpha   90.00
_cell.angle_beta   90.00
_cell.angle_gamma   90.00
#
_symmetry.space_group_name_H-M   'P 1'
#
loop_
_entity.id
_entity.type
_entity.pdbx_description
1 polymer ?
#
loop_
_entity_poly.entity_id
_entity_poly.type
_entity_poly.pdbx_seq_one_letter_code
_entity_poly.pdbx_strand_id
1 'polypeptide(L)' 'MLLKYIGRDGSRNLRAGQVYEVKVFTRGNSIRVSWIVPEERGPKSCAYNSPEALAKNWEDVK' A
#
# COMPACT_ATOMS: atom_id res chain seq x y z
N MET A 1 -6.92 3.86 -7.12
CA MET A 1 -7.53 4.49 -5.93
C MET A 1 -6.44 5.15 -5.09
N LEU A 2 -6.79 6.15 -4.33
CA LEU A 2 -5.84 6.84 -3.47
C LEU A 2 -5.92 6.31 -2.05
N LEU A 3 -4.78 5.92 -1.50
CA LEU A 3 -4.67 5.52 -0.10
C LEU A 3 -3.52 6.27 0.56
N LYS A 4 -3.69 6.56 1.83
CA LYS A 4 -2.66 7.19 2.64
C LYS A 4 -1.89 6.09 3.37
N TYR A 5 -0.57 6.10 3.23
CA TYR A 5 0.25 5.14 3.96
C TYR A 5 0.39 5.57 5.42
N ILE A 6 0.04 4.70 6.34
CA ILE A 6 0.12 4.97 7.77
C ILE A 6 1.00 3.95 8.51
N GLY A 7 1.68 3.09 7.76
CA GLY A 7 2.57 2.11 8.34
C GLY A 7 3.92 2.71 8.72
N ARG A 8 4.92 1.84 8.84
CA ARG A 8 6.25 2.25 9.24
C ARG A 8 6.90 3.12 8.16
N ASP A 9 7.37 4.30 8.57
CA ASP A 9 8.02 5.25 7.67
C ASP A 9 9.31 4.64 7.09
N GLY A 10 9.47 4.79 5.77
CA GLY A 10 10.64 4.27 5.07
C GLY A 10 10.54 2.82 4.64
N SER A 11 9.51 2.08 5.09
CA SER A 11 9.31 0.71 4.68
C SER A 11 8.95 0.67 3.19
N ARG A 12 9.67 -0.13 2.40
CA ARG A 12 9.46 -0.27 0.95
C ARG A 12 9.42 1.08 0.22
N ASN A 13 10.21 2.04 0.69
CA ASN A 13 10.28 3.40 0.17
C ASN A 13 8.98 4.18 0.29
N LEU A 14 8.10 3.76 1.20
CA LEU A 14 6.88 4.49 1.50
C LEU A 14 7.12 5.44 2.68
N ARG A 15 6.49 6.60 2.61
CA ARG A 15 6.57 7.58 3.69
C ARG A 15 5.24 7.66 4.42
N ALA A 16 5.29 7.53 5.73
CA ALA A 16 4.10 7.64 6.56
C ALA A 16 3.47 9.02 6.38
N GLY A 17 2.14 9.04 6.21
CA GLY A 17 1.40 10.28 6.01
C GLY A 17 1.25 10.70 4.56
N GLN A 18 1.93 10.06 3.63
CA GLN A 18 1.82 10.39 2.21
C GLN A 18 0.70 9.59 1.55
N VAL A 19 0.11 10.20 0.53
CA VAL A 19 -0.96 9.58 -0.26
C VAL A 19 -0.36 9.03 -1.55
N TYR A 20 -0.72 7.80 -1.88
CA TYR A 20 -0.22 7.12 -3.08
C TYR A 20 -1.38 6.63 -3.92
N GLU A 21 -1.19 6.65 -5.25
CA GLU A 21 -2.10 5.99 -6.15
C GLU A 21 -1.79 4.50 -6.13
N VAL A 22 -2.75 3.69 -5.73
CA VAL A 22 -2.55 2.26 -5.54
C VAL A 22 -3.62 1.45 -6.25
N LYS A 23 -3.31 0.18 -6.48
CA LYS A 23 -4.29 -0.81 -6.92
C LYS A 23 -4.39 -1.86 -5.83
N VAL A 24 -5.61 -2.20 -5.45
CA VAL A 24 -5.87 -3.20 -4.42
C VAL A 24 -6.61 -4.36 -5.08
N PHE A 25 -6.09 -5.56 -4.91
CA PHE A 25 -6.74 -6.75 -5.45
C PHE A 25 -6.51 -7.94 -4.52
N THR A 26 -7.37 -8.94 -4.65
CA THR A 26 -7.27 -10.15 -3.85
C THR A 26 -6.72 -11.29 -4.71
N ARG A 27 -5.93 -12.16 -4.06
CA ARG A 27 -5.44 -13.36 -4.71
C ARG A 27 -5.43 -14.47 -3.67
N GLY A 28 -6.33 -15.44 -3.84
CA GLY A 28 -6.52 -16.47 -2.83
C GLY A 28 -6.95 -15.83 -1.51
N ASN A 29 -6.21 -16.08 -0.45
CA ASN A 29 -6.49 -15.53 0.87
C ASN A 29 -5.71 -14.25 1.16
N SER A 30 -5.02 -13.72 0.14
CA SER A 30 -4.19 -12.53 0.33
C SER A 30 -4.82 -11.31 -0.32
N ILE A 31 -4.58 -10.15 0.30
CA ILE A 31 -4.93 -8.85 -0.27
C ILE A 31 -3.62 -8.21 -0.70
N ARG A 32 -3.53 -7.82 -1.96
CA ARG A 32 -2.30 -7.21 -2.49
C ARG A 32 -2.53 -5.76 -2.83
N VAL A 33 -1.63 -4.92 -2.38
CA VAL A 33 -1.61 -3.49 -2.71
C VAL A 33 -0.41 -3.24 -3.60
N SER A 34 -0.63 -2.59 -4.74
CA SER A 34 0.43 -2.28 -5.70
C SER A 34 0.47 -0.78 -5.92
N TRP A 35 1.68 -0.22 -5.97
CA TRP A 35 1.89 1.21 -6.21
C TRP A 35 3.12 1.42 -7.07
N ILE A 36 3.26 2.63 -7.61
CA ILE A 36 4.42 3.00 -8.43
C ILE A 36 5.16 4.11 -7.71
N VAL A 37 6.47 3.91 -7.55
CA VAL A 37 7.37 4.94 -7.01
C VAL A 37 8.07 5.60 -8.20
N PRO A 38 7.87 6.91 -8.43
CA PRO A 38 8.42 7.56 -9.63
C PRO A 38 9.94 7.47 -9.76
N GLU A 39 10.65 7.41 -8.64
CA GLU A 39 12.11 7.34 -8.63
C GLU A 39 12.65 5.94 -8.85
N GLU A 40 11.78 4.94 -8.92
CA GLU A 40 12.20 3.55 -9.07
C GLU A 40 11.57 2.92 -10.30
N ARG A 41 12.24 1.92 -10.83
CA ARG A 41 11.72 1.18 -11.98
C ARG A 41 10.73 0.13 -11.54
N GLY A 42 9.58 0.11 -12.21
CA GLY A 42 8.57 -0.90 -12.02
C GLY A 42 7.71 -0.70 -10.77
N PRO A 43 6.61 -1.42 -10.71
CA PRO A 43 5.69 -1.32 -9.58
C PRO A 43 6.23 -2.02 -8.34
N LYS A 44 5.86 -1.50 -7.19
CA LYS A 44 6.08 -2.14 -5.90
C LYS A 44 4.77 -2.77 -5.45
N SER A 45 4.86 -3.81 -4.64
CA SER A 45 3.66 -4.41 -4.08
C SER A 45 3.92 -5.00 -2.71
N CYS A 46 2.85 -5.15 -1.96
CA CYS A 46 2.89 -5.77 -0.65
C CYS A 46 1.63 -6.59 -0.45
N ALA A 47 1.77 -7.78 0.12
CA ALA A 47 0.64 -8.65 0.39
C ALA A 47 0.31 -8.63 1.87
N TYR A 48 -0.98 -8.64 2.16
CA TYR A 48 -1.50 -8.69 3.53
C TYR A 48 -2.40 -9.91 3.68
N ASN A 49 -2.39 -10.49 4.87
CA ASN A 49 -3.15 -11.72 5.13
C ASN A 49 -4.60 -11.46 5.51
N SER A 50 -4.96 -10.22 5.79
CA SER A 50 -6.31 -9.89 6.22
C SER A 50 -6.60 -8.41 6.00
N PRO A 51 -7.90 -8.03 5.94
CA PRO A 51 -8.25 -6.61 5.87
C PRO A 51 -7.74 -5.81 7.05
N GLU A 52 -7.65 -6.43 8.22
CA GLU A 52 -7.14 -5.76 9.43
C GLU A 52 -5.67 -5.43 9.28
N ALA A 53 -4.88 -6.34 8.70
CA ALA A 53 -3.47 -6.09 8.44
C ALA A 53 -3.28 -4.96 7.43
N LEU A 54 -4.11 -4.94 6.40
CA LEU A 54 -4.11 -3.85 5.41
C LEU A 54 -4.42 -2.52 6.09
N ALA A 55 -5.44 -2.49 6.93
CA ALA A 55 -5.89 -1.27 7.59
C ALA A 55 -4.88 -0.69 8.57
N LYS A 56 -3.95 -1.52 9.07
CA LYS A 56 -2.87 -1.03 9.92
C LYS A 56 -1.83 -0.23 9.16
N ASN A 57 -1.79 -0.38 7.84
CA ASN A 57 -0.76 0.25 7.02
C ASN A 57 -1.31 1.27 6.03
N TRP A 58 -2.58 1.20 5.71
CA TRP A 58 -3.20 2.05 4.71
C TRP A 58 -4.55 2.56 5.17
N GLU A 59 -4.83 3.80 4.85
CA GLU A 59 -6.06 4.48 5.25
C GLU A 59 -6.71 5.10 4.02
N ASP A 60 -8.04 5.02 3.94
CA ASP A 60 -8.79 5.65 2.86
C ASP A 60 -8.60 7.17 2.91
N VAL A 61 -8.48 7.76 1.75
CA VAL A 61 -8.43 9.22 1.60
C VAL A 61 -9.84 9.69 1.29
N LYS A 62 -10.33 10.53 2.18
CA LYS A 62 -11.67 11.11 2.03
C LYS A 62 -11.59 12.54 1.55
#